data_06e0262d3e4fa1f7691b346c7e110ca3
#
_entry.id   06e0262d3e4fa1f7691b346c7e110ca3
#
_cell.length_a   1.000
_cell.length_b   1.000
_cell.length_c   1.000
_cell.angle_alpha   90.00
_cell.angle_beta   90.00
_cell.angle_gamma   90.00
#
_symmetry.space_group_name_H-M   'P 1'
#
loop_
_entity.id
_entity.type
_entity.pdbx_description
1 polymer ?
#
loop_
_entity_poly.entity_id
_entity_poly.type
_entity_poly.pdbx_seq_one_letter_code
_entity_poly.pdbx_strand_id
1 'polypeptide(L)'
;MVSICKYRSPLGDLLLAADEEGLTGLWFVGQKYYANGLPDESIWQETKILTETRRWLDIYFSGEEPKFTPPLHPVGTAFRQAVWKILLQIPYGQTVTYGEIAQQLAAEQGISTMSAQAVGGAVGHNKISIIIPCHRVIGADGSLTGYAGGIDKKIALLKLEGTDKY
;
A
#
# COMPACT_ATOMS: atom_id res chain seq x y z
N MET A 1 -4.83 19.33 -9.48
CA MET A 1 -4.99 19.83 -8.09
C MET A 1 -5.10 18.64 -7.15
N VAL A 2 -4.31 18.62 -6.09
CA VAL A 2 -4.33 17.54 -5.11
C VAL A 2 -5.07 18.00 -3.87
N SER A 3 -6.05 17.19 -3.44
CA SER A 3 -6.80 17.39 -2.22
C SER A 3 -6.32 16.40 -1.16
N ILE A 4 -6.29 16.83 0.09
CA ILE A 4 -5.85 15.99 1.21
C ILE A 4 -6.86 16.02 2.34
N CYS A 5 -6.89 14.93 3.12
CA CYS A 5 -7.65 14.86 4.35
C CYS A 5 -6.98 13.87 5.32
N LYS A 6 -7.33 13.96 6.58
CA LYS A 6 -6.87 13.02 7.59
C LYS A 6 -7.92 11.95 7.86
N TYR A 7 -7.46 10.77 8.22
CA TYR A 7 -8.29 9.67 8.67
C TYR A 7 -7.73 9.15 9.99
N ARG A 8 -8.57 9.07 11.02
CA ARG A 8 -8.17 8.54 12.33
C ARG A 8 -8.45 7.05 12.35
N SER A 9 -7.38 6.24 12.37
CA SER A 9 -7.49 4.79 12.40
C SER A 9 -7.12 4.24 13.79
N PRO A 10 -7.51 2.98 14.08
CA PRO A 10 -7.05 2.31 15.31
C PRO A 10 -5.53 2.19 15.42
N LEU A 11 -4.80 2.31 14.31
CA LEU A 11 -3.35 2.21 14.27
C LEU A 11 -2.65 3.57 14.20
N GLY A 12 -3.39 4.66 14.32
CA GLY A 12 -2.87 6.02 14.22
C GLY A 12 -3.47 6.80 13.07
N ASP A 13 -3.09 8.06 12.97
CA ASP A 13 -3.62 8.94 11.95
C ASP A 13 -3.03 8.63 10.58
N LEU A 14 -3.86 8.70 9.55
CA LEU A 14 -3.48 8.54 8.15
C LEU A 14 -3.69 9.86 7.43
N LEU A 15 -2.81 10.16 6.47
CA LEU A 15 -2.99 11.24 5.51
C LEU A 15 -3.40 10.63 4.18
N LEU A 16 -4.50 11.12 3.62
CA LEU A 16 -5.02 10.69 2.32
C LEU A 16 -4.85 11.83 1.33
N ALA A 17 -4.44 11.50 0.11
CA ALA A 17 -4.29 12.48 -0.96
C ALA A 17 -4.90 11.94 -2.26
N ALA A 18 -5.56 12.80 -3.01
CA ALA A 18 -6.17 12.42 -4.28
C ALA A 18 -6.14 13.60 -5.25
N ASP A 19 -5.96 13.29 -6.54
CA ASP A 19 -6.19 14.24 -7.61
C ASP A 19 -7.54 13.93 -8.29
N GLU A 20 -7.76 14.46 -9.48
CA GLU A 20 -9.02 14.25 -10.20
C GLU A 20 -9.16 12.83 -10.73
N GLU A 21 -8.05 12.11 -10.89
CA GLU A 21 -8.06 10.77 -11.47
C GLU A 21 -8.17 9.67 -10.43
N GLY A 22 -7.65 9.89 -9.22
CA GLY A 22 -7.68 8.87 -8.20
C GLY A 22 -6.87 9.22 -6.96
N LEU A 23 -6.82 8.25 -6.06
CA LEU A 23 -6.02 8.34 -4.85
C LEU A 23 -4.54 8.31 -5.22
N THR A 24 -3.79 9.32 -4.76
CA THR A 24 -2.35 9.45 -5.05
C THR A 24 -1.48 9.07 -3.86
N GLY A 25 -2.05 9.10 -2.65
CA GLY A 25 -1.31 8.77 -1.45
C GLY A 25 -2.19 8.36 -0.29
N LEU A 26 -1.66 7.47 0.52
CA LEU A 26 -2.25 7.06 1.79
C LEU A 26 -1.08 6.66 2.68
N TRP A 27 -0.78 7.48 3.69
CA TRP A 27 0.38 7.26 4.55
C TRP A 27 -0.01 7.28 6.01
N PHE A 28 0.64 6.43 6.82
CA PHE A 28 0.64 6.63 8.26
C PHE A 28 1.43 7.89 8.57
N VAL A 29 0.89 8.78 9.38
CA VAL A 29 1.59 10.00 9.77
C VAL A 29 2.90 9.62 10.47
N GLY A 30 4.00 10.19 10.00
CA GLY A 30 5.34 9.93 10.55
C GLY A 30 6.05 8.72 10.00
N GLN A 31 5.45 7.98 9.03
CA GLN A 31 6.12 6.83 8.43
C GLN A 31 7.32 7.24 7.58
N LYS A 32 8.17 6.24 7.25
CA LYS A 32 9.25 6.43 6.28
C LYS A 32 8.66 6.86 4.94
N TYR A 33 9.28 7.83 4.30
CA TYR A 33 8.80 8.46 3.05
C TYR A 33 7.43 9.10 3.17
N TYR A 34 7.05 9.55 4.35
CA TYR A 34 5.77 10.20 4.62
C TYR A 34 5.53 11.35 3.63
N ALA A 35 4.33 11.35 3.02
CA ALA A 35 3.87 12.38 2.09
C ALA A 35 4.80 12.61 0.90
N ASN A 36 5.63 11.62 0.54
CA ASN A 36 6.57 11.74 -0.56
C ASN A 36 5.84 12.02 -1.88
N GLY A 37 6.23 13.09 -2.55
CA GLY A 37 5.62 13.51 -3.82
C GLY A 37 4.34 14.33 -3.66
N LEU A 38 3.91 14.63 -2.43
CA LEU A 38 2.75 15.48 -2.21
C LEU A 38 3.10 16.93 -2.57
N PRO A 39 2.33 17.57 -3.48
CA PRO A 39 2.58 18.98 -3.82
C PRO A 39 2.38 19.90 -2.62
N ASP A 40 3.21 20.94 -2.52
CA ASP A 40 3.12 21.92 -1.44
C ASP A 40 1.80 22.67 -1.44
N GLU A 41 1.23 22.88 -2.62
CA GLU A 41 -0.05 23.59 -2.80
C GLU A 41 -1.28 22.69 -2.61
N SER A 42 -1.12 21.52 -2.05
CA SER A 42 -2.26 20.62 -1.76
C SER A 42 -3.26 21.27 -0.82
N ILE A 43 -4.54 21.00 -1.06
CA ILE A 43 -5.66 21.68 -0.38
C ILE A 43 -6.36 20.70 0.56
N TRP A 44 -6.59 21.14 1.79
CA TRP A 44 -7.45 20.43 2.73
C TRP A 44 -8.89 20.51 2.28
N GLN A 45 -9.38 19.44 1.65
CA GLN A 45 -10.70 19.44 1.05
C GLN A 45 -11.18 18.00 0.88
N GLU A 46 -12.42 17.74 1.27
CA GLU A 46 -13.05 16.45 1.01
C GLU A 46 -13.47 16.38 -0.45
N THR A 47 -13.21 15.23 -1.09
CA THR A 47 -13.64 14.98 -2.48
C THR A 47 -14.33 13.62 -2.53
N LYS A 48 -14.99 13.31 -3.65
CA LYS A 48 -15.65 12.02 -3.82
C LYS A 48 -14.66 10.86 -3.64
N ILE A 49 -13.47 10.97 -4.23
CA ILE A 49 -12.45 9.91 -4.13
C ILE A 49 -12.00 9.73 -2.67
N LEU A 50 -11.78 10.83 -1.94
CA LEU A 50 -11.39 10.77 -0.54
C LEU A 50 -12.50 10.20 0.34
N THR A 51 -13.76 10.52 0.06
CA THR A 51 -14.90 9.98 0.78
C THR A 51 -15.02 8.47 0.54
N GLU A 52 -14.84 8.00 -0.69
CA GLU A 52 -14.83 6.57 -1.01
C GLU A 52 -13.67 5.84 -0.31
N THR A 53 -12.52 6.50 -0.23
CA THR A 53 -11.35 5.95 0.48
C THR A 53 -11.63 5.81 1.98
N ARG A 54 -12.27 6.81 2.60
CA ARG A 54 -12.69 6.72 4.01
C ARG A 54 -13.63 5.55 4.23
N ARG A 55 -14.59 5.36 3.33
CA ARG A 55 -15.53 4.25 3.43
C ARG A 55 -14.81 2.91 3.31
N TRP A 56 -13.83 2.80 2.40
CA TRP A 56 -13.00 1.61 2.27
C TRP A 56 -12.26 1.31 3.58
N LEU A 57 -11.66 2.34 4.17
CA LEU A 57 -10.92 2.20 5.42
C LEU A 57 -11.84 1.84 6.60
N ASP A 58 -13.03 2.41 6.66
CA ASP A 58 -14.01 2.06 7.70
C ASP A 58 -14.36 0.57 7.65
N ILE A 59 -14.59 0.03 6.46
CA ILE A 59 -14.89 -1.40 6.27
C ILE A 59 -13.67 -2.23 6.66
N TYR A 60 -12.49 -1.85 6.17
CA TYR A 60 -11.26 -2.57 6.44
C TYR A 60 -10.98 -2.66 7.94
N PHE A 61 -11.03 -1.54 8.64
CA PHE A 61 -10.74 -1.52 10.07
C PHE A 61 -11.86 -2.10 10.93
N SER A 62 -13.02 -2.40 10.35
CA SER A 62 -14.05 -3.17 11.04
C SER A 62 -13.75 -4.67 11.06
N GLY A 63 -12.70 -5.10 10.37
CA GLY A 63 -12.32 -6.51 10.27
C GLY A 63 -12.91 -7.22 9.06
N GLU A 64 -13.46 -6.48 8.11
CA GLU A 64 -14.04 -7.05 6.88
C GLU A 64 -13.21 -6.68 5.67
N GLU A 65 -13.22 -7.54 4.65
CA GLU A 65 -12.59 -7.25 3.38
C GLU A 65 -13.48 -6.32 2.56
N PRO A 66 -13.01 -5.10 2.23
CA PRO A 66 -13.80 -4.24 1.33
C PRO A 66 -13.98 -4.89 -0.04
N LYS A 67 -15.17 -4.77 -0.62
CA LYS A 67 -15.52 -5.40 -1.90
C LYS A 67 -15.43 -4.44 -3.07
N PHE A 68 -14.83 -3.28 -2.89
CA PHE A 68 -14.56 -2.30 -3.93
C PHE A 68 -13.19 -1.69 -3.70
N THR A 69 -12.65 -1.03 -4.71
CA THR A 69 -11.40 -0.27 -4.62
C THR A 69 -11.68 1.13 -5.14
N PRO A 70 -11.33 2.19 -4.38
CA PRO A 70 -11.45 3.54 -4.94
C PRO A 70 -10.51 3.69 -6.13
N PRO A 71 -10.75 4.64 -7.03
CA PRO A 71 -9.81 4.87 -8.13
C PRO A 71 -8.43 5.16 -7.58
N LEU A 72 -7.40 4.51 -8.13
CA LEU A 72 -6.01 4.66 -7.70
C LEU A 72 -5.21 5.35 -8.79
N HIS A 73 -4.38 6.32 -8.39
CA HIS A 73 -3.49 7.03 -9.31
C HIS A 73 -2.12 7.24 -8.67
N PRO A 74 -1.42 6.14 -8.29
CA PRO A 74 -0.08 6.29 -7.72
C PRO A 74 0.91 6.70 -8.80
N VAL A 75 1.77 7.66 -8.49
CA VAL A 75 2.79 8.16 -9.40
C VAL A 75 4.14 7.53 -9.04
N GLY A 76 4.81 6.96 -10.02
CA GLY A 76 6.11 6.33 -9.83
C GLY A 76 6.69 5.82 -11.12
N THR A 77 7.90 5.27 -11.04
CA THR A 77 8.58 4.70 -12.21
C THR A 77 7.81 3.52 -12.79
N ALA A 78 8.10 3.16 -14.04
CA ALA A 78 7.47 2.00 -14.68
C ALA A 78 7.71 0.72 -13.86
N PHE A 79 8.91 0.56 -13.33
CA PHE A 79 9.25 -0.60 -12.48
C PHE A 79 8.38 -0.64 -11.22
N ARG A 80 8.28 0.48 -10.50
CA ARG A 80 7.46 0.56 -9.30
C ARG A 80 5.99 0.30 -9.60
N GLN A 81 5.46 0.88 -10.68
CA GLN A 81 4.08 0.63 -11.11
C GLN A 81 3.83 -0.85 -11.36
N ALA A 82 4.77 -1.54 -12.01
CA ALA A 82 4.65 -2.98 -12.27
C ALA A 82 4.60 -3.78 -10.96
N VAL A 83 5.45 -3.44 -10.00
CA VAL A 83 5.44 -4.09 -8.68
C VAL A 83 4.14 -3.83 -7.96
N TRP A 84 3.67 -2.57 -7.93
CA TRP A 84 2.45 -2.21 -7.23
C TRP A 84 1.21 -2.93 -7.80
N LYS A 85 1.18 -3.14 -9.12
CA LYS A 85 0.11 -3.93 -9.76
C LYS A 85 0.09 -5.37 -9.25
N ILE A 86 1.26 -5.97 -9.06
CA ILE A 86 1.37 -7.32 -8.49
C ILE A 86 0.88 -7.32 -7.05
N LEU A 87 1.22 -6.30 -6.26
CA LEU A 87 0.75 -6.19 -4.88
C LEU A 87 -0.77 -6.20 -4.81
N LEU A 88 -1.45 -5.49 -5.72
CA LEU A 88 -2.91 -5.44 -5.76
C LEU A 88 -3.56 -6.80 -6.02
N GLN A 89 -2.81 -7.77 -6.54
CA GLN A 89 -3.31 -9.13 -6.79
C GLN A 89 -3.20 -10.03 -5.56
N ILE A 90 -2.50 -9.62 -4.51
CA ILE A 90 -2.34 -10.44 -3.31
C ILE A 90 -3.67 -10.48 -2.55
N PRO A 91 -4.29 -11.65 -2.38
CA PRO A 91 -5.58 -11.74 -1.71
C PRO A 91 -5.53 -11.32 -0.25
N TYR A 92 -6.65 -10.79 0.22
CA TYR A 92 -6.87 -10.46 1.62
C TYR A 92 -6.58 -11.71 2.50
N GLY A 93 -5.82 -11.51 3.55
CA GLY A 93 -5.47 -12.58 4.49
C GLY A 93 -4.33 -13.48 4.04
N GLN A 94 -3.71 -13.20 2.88
CA GLN A 94 -2.60 -14.00 2.36
C GLN A 94 -1.32 -13.19 2.29
N THR A 95 -0.19 -13.90 2.22
CA THR A 95 1.13 -13.28 2.08
C THR A 95 1.88 -13.88 0.91
N VAL A 96 2.81 -13.09 0.35
CA VAL A 96 3.76 -13.56 -0.65
C VAL A 96 5.16 -13.09 -0.27
N THR A 97 6.18 -13.73 -0.82
CA THR A 97 7.57 -13.32 -0.58
C THR A 97 8.04 -12.36 -1.65
N TYR A 98 9.11 -11.59 -1.35
CA TYR A 98 9.76 -10.73 -2.32
C TYR A 98 10.26 -11.53 -3.53
N GLY A 99 10.76 -12.76 -3.28
CA GLY A 99 11.23 -13.65 -4.35
C GLY A 99 10.11 -14.09 -5.28
N GLU A 100 8.93 -14.37 -4.74
CA GLU A 100 7.76 -14.75 -5.55
C GLU A 100 7.31 -13.60 -6.45
N ILE A 101 7.32 -12.37 -5.93
CA ILE A 101 7.02 -11.18 -6.74
C ILE A 101 8.06 -11.01 -7.83
N ALA A 102 9.35 -11.19 -7.49
CA ALA A 102 10.44 -11.09 -8.47
C ALA A 102 10.28 -12.11 -9.60
N GLN A 103 9.92 -13.35 -9.27
CA GLN A 103 9.68 -14.40 -10.26
C GLN A 103 8.51 -14.04 -11.19
N GLN A 104 7.41 -13.57 -10.62
CA GLN A 104 6.24 -13.17 -11.41
C GLN A 104 6.57 -12.01 -12.34
N LEU A 105 7.30 -11.01 -11.85
CA LEU A 105 7.69 -9.85 -12.64
C LEU A 105 8.64 -10.24 -13.77
N ALA A 106 9.62 -11.12 -13.49
CA ALA A 106 10.53 -11.64 -14.51
C ALA A 106 9.76 -12.36 -15.62
N ALA A 107 8.79 -13.20 -15.24
CA ALA A 107 7.97 -13.92 -16.21
C ALA A 107 7.15 -12.95 -17.08
N GLU A 108 6.56 -11.94 -16.48
CA GLU A 108 5.76 -10.94 -17.20
C GLU A 108 6.59 -10.11 -18.15
N GLN A 109 7.87 -9.85 -17.82
CA GLN A 109 8.76 -9.05 -18.64
C GLN A 109 9.60 -9.90 -19.61
N GLY A 110 9.44 -11.23 -19.57
CA GLY A 110 10.16 -12.13 -20.45
C GLY A 110 11.67 -12.18 -20.18
N ILE A 111 12.09 -11.95 -18.95
CA ILE A 111 13.51 -12.04 -18.54
C ILE A 111 13.73 -13.23 -17.62
N SER A 112 14.97 -13.70 -17.53
CA SER A 112 15.28 -14.93 -16.79
C SER A 112 15.26 -14.74 -15.27
N THR A 113 15.70 -13.57 -14.78
CA THR A 113 15.78 -13.29 -13.35
C THR A 113 15.44 -11.83 -13.05
N MET A 114 14.98 -11.61 -11.82
CA MET A 114 14.72 -10.29 -11.29
C MET A 114 15.22 -10.24 -9.85
N SER A 115 15.85 -9.14 -9.46
CA SER A 115 16.38 -8.96 -8.11
C SER A 115 15.24 -8.80 -7.08
N ALA A 116 15.22 -9.66 -6.07
CA ALA A 116 14.32 -9.54 -4.94
C ALA A 116 14.59 -8.23 -4.17
N GLN A 117 15.84 -7.78 -4.13
CA GLN A 117 16.20 -6.53 -3.47
C GLN A 117 15.61 -5.31 -4.21
N ALA A 118 15.64 -5.33 -5.55
CA ALA A 118 15.01 -4.26 -6.34
C ALA A 118 13.50 -4.23 -6.13
N VAL A 119 12.86 -5.40 -6.07
CA VAL A 119 11.43 -5.52 -5.73
C VAL A 119 11.16 -4.94 -4.33
N GLY A 120 12.02 -5.27 -3.34
CA GLY A 120 11.90 -4.74 -1.98
C GLY A 120 11.93 -3.22 -1.94
N GLY A 121 12.79 -2.60 -2.74
CA GLY A 121 12.84 -1.15 -2.87
C GLY A 121 11.53 -0.56 -3.39
N ALA A 122 10.96 -1.17 -4.43
CA ALA A 122 9.68 -0.73 -5.00
C ALA A 122 8.54 -0.92 -4.01
N VAL A 123 8.51 -2.04 -3.28
CA VAL A 123 7.52 -2.32 -2.23
C VAL A 123 7.61 -1.26 -1.13
N GLY A 124 8.83 -0.93 -0.69
CA GLY A 124 9.06 0.06 0.37
C GLY A 124 8.70 1.49 -0.02
N HIS A 125 8.63 1.81 -1.30
CA HIS A 125 8.25 3.13 -1.80
C HIS A 125 6.77 3.22 -2.20
N ASN A 126 5.96 2.22 -1.81
CA ASN A 126 4.51 2.27 -2.02
C ASN A 126 3.93 3.53 -1.39
N LYS A 127 3.23 4.33 -2.18
CA LYS A 127 2.62 5.59 -1.73
C LYS A 127 1.20 5.42 -1.19
N ILE A 128 0.60 4.25 -1.37
CA ILE A 128 -0.79 3.99 -0.96
C ILE A 128 -0.78 2.77 -0.05
N SER A 129 -0.45 3.00 1.22
CA SER A 129 -0.43 1.92 2.21
C SER A 129 -1.81 1.29 2.37
N ILE A 130 -1.86 0.05 2.82
CA ILE A 130 -3.07 -0.71 3.12
C ILE A 130 -3.83 -1.14 1.86
N ILE A 131 -4.25 -0.20 1.01
CA ILE A 131 -5.02 -0.52 -0.21
C ILE A 131 -4.13 -1.22 -1.23
N ILE A 132 -2.92 -0.68 -1.48
CA ILE A 132 -1.88 -1.43 -2.19
C ILE A 132 -1.12 -2.19 -1.09
N PRO A 133 -1.37 -3.49 -0.94
CA PRO A 133 -1.08 -4.20 0.31
C PRO A 133 0.38 -4.63 0.48
N CYS A 134 1.29 -3.68 0.57
CA CYS A 134 2.70 -3.97 0.78
C CYS A 134 2.97 -4.68 2.12
N HIS A 135 2.05 -4.59 3.08
CA HIS A 135 2.14 -5.32 4.33
C HIS A 135 2.00 -6.84 4.16
N ARG A 136 1.49 -7.31 3.01
CA ARG A 136 1.34 -8.74 2.69
C ARG A 136 2.60 -9.35 2.08
N VAL A 137 3.70 -8.59 1.99
CA VAL A 137 4.97 -9.10 1.47
C VAL A 137 5.90 -9.41 2.64
N ILE A 138 6.46 -10.62 2.63
CA ILE A 138 7.30 -11.13 3.73
C ILE A 138 8.62 -11.65 3.18
N GLY A 139 9.59 -11.89 4.07
CA GLY A 139 10.85 -12.52 3.70
C GLY A 139 10.69 -14.00 3.33
N ALA A 140 11.67 -14.55 2.62
CA ALA A 140 11.64 -15.94 2.15
C ALA A 140 11.54 -16.95 3.30
N ASP A 141 12.06 -16.60 4.47
CA ASP A 141 12.00 -17.43 5.69
C ASP A 141 10.74 -17.16 6.53
N GLY A 142 9.81 -16.37 6.01
CA GLY A 142 8.60 -15.97 6.74
C GLY A 142 8.80 -14.79 7.66
N SER A 143 9.99 -14.17 7.68
CA SER A 143 10.26 -13.05 8.56
C SER A 143 9.53 -11.79 8.11
N LEU A 144 9.15 -10.93 9.06
CA LEU A 144 8.52 -9.65 8.79
C LEU A 144 9.63 -8.59 8.70
N THR A 145 10.16 -8.43 7.48
CA THR A 145 11.20 -7.43 7.24
C THR A 145 10.59 -6.21 6.58
N GLY A 146 10.92 -5.04 7.12
CA GLY A 146 10.63 -3.77 6.49
C GLY A 146 9.14 -3.47 6.29
N TYR A 147 8.71 -2.35 6.81
CA TYR A 147 7.41 -1.75 6.48
C TYR A 147 7.55 -0.25 6.76
N ALA A 148 7.16 0.59 5.80
CA ALA A 148 7.31 2.03 5.96
C ALA A 148 6.58 2.56 7.19
N GLY A 149 5.43 1.98 7.52
CA GLY A 149 4.67 2.33 8.71
C GLY A 149 5.20 1.73 10.02
N GLY A 150 6.19 0.85 9.93
CA GLY A 150 6.75 0.15 11.09
C GLY A 150 6.23 -1.27 11.24
N ILE A 151 7.07 -2.15 11.78
CA ILE A 151 6.74 -3.58 11.94
C ILE A 151 5.49 -3.79 12.79
N ASP A 152 5.28 -2.98 13.82
CA ASP A 152 4.11 -3.08 14.68
C ASP A 152 2.81 -2.94 13.88
N LYS A 153 2.78 -1.99 12.95
CA LYS A 153 1.61 -1.78 12.10
C LYS A 153 1.44 -2.90 11.09
N LYS A 154 2.55 -3.42 10.54
CA LYS A 154 2.52 -4.56 9.63
C LYS A 154 1.89 -5.79 10.31
N ILE A 155 2.32 -6.10 11.53
CA ILE A 155 1.76 -7.19 12.32
C ILE A 155 0.27 -6.96 12.57
N ALA A 156 -0.11 -5.74 12.98
CA ALA A 156 -1.49 -5.41 13.28
C ALA A 156 -2.40 -5.57 12.06
N LEU A 157 -1.93 -5.16 10.89
CA LEU A 157 -2.69 -5.30 9.64
C LEU A 157 -2.86 -6.76 9.26
N LEU A 158 -1.80 -7.55 9.36
CA LEU A 158 -1.87 -9.00 9.07
C LEU A 158 -2.83 -9.71 10.02
N LYS A 159 -2.79 -9.39 11.31
CA LYS A 159 -3.70 -9.96 12.30
C LYS A 159 -5.15 -9.58 12.00
N LEU A 160 -5.38 -8.31 11.65
CA LEU A 160 -6.71 -7.83 11.31
C LEU A 160 -7.29 -8.60 10.13
N GLU A 161 -6.46 -9.00 9.17
CA GLU A 161 -6.86 -9.78 8.02
C GLU A 161 -7.00 -11.27 8.31
N GLY A 162 -6.73 -11.70 9.53
CA GLY A 162 -6.87 -13.10 9.91
C GLY A 162 -5.67 -13.98 9.54
N THR A 163 -4.51 -13.40 9.32
CA THR A 163 -3.28 -14.15 9.07
C THR A 163 -2.73 -14.67 10.41
N ASP A 164 -2.93 -15.96 10.67
CA ASP A 164 -2.69 -16.54 12.00
C ASP A 164 -1.22 -16.66 12.43
N LYS A 165 -0.28 -16.44 11.51
CA LYS A 165 1.15 -16.60 11.79
C LYS A 165 1.74 -15.51 12.69
N TYR A 166 1.05 -14.41 12.88
CA TYR A 166 1.63 -13.22 13.51
C TYR A 166 0.72 -12.59 14.58
#